data_dda4d174540d3f8aa3ea5a2e7c290191
#
_entry.id   dda4d174540d3f8aa3ea5a2e7c290191
#
_cell.length_a   1.000
_cell.length_b   1.000
_cell.length_c   1.000
_cell.angle_alpha   90.00
_cell.angle_beta   90.00
_cell.angle_gamma   90.00
#
_symmetry.space_group_name_H-M   'P 1'
#
loop_
_entity.id
_entity.type
_entity.pdbx_description
1 polymer ?
#
loop_
_entity_poly.entity_id
_entity_poly.type
_entity_poly.pdbx_seq_one_letter_code
_entity_poly.pdbx_strand_id
1 'polypeptide(L)'
;MLLYRLLTTLFAAVVLGRLVLGRSFGDLRARLALGPAEPGHHLWLHAASNGELASARPLIEALRIARPDLALVVTCNSVTGVALAQSWGLPARLAPLDLGWVTRRFLRNWSVRAHLAMESELWPHRVLGCPGPVLIMGGRLSERTARAWRLFGGLQRRLLARIHWLSAQDEGSLARYLAAGLPADAAGPVVDLKALYDPPDLHDATLSGLNRDHTWLAASTHEGEEETALTAHLVARAQEPELRLILAPRHPRRADDIVRLANAKGLTVARRSLGEAPDADVYLADTLGEMALFYAAAGRVFIGGTLADRGGHTPYEPAACGAALIHGPDVRNFRAPFARLDAAGAACAIDSAETLAAALLALHPRQRAMGQAARALLRPRMDAQALVAGISARLDTLTPA
;
A
#
# COMPACT_ATOMS: atom_id res chain seq x y z
N MET A 1 22.72 -7.57 -20.95
CA MET A 1 22.46 -6.13 -21.20
C MET A 1 21.87 -5.82 -22.59
N LEU A 2 22.36 -6.42 -23.70
CA LEU A 2 21.83 -6.10 -25.04
C LEU A 2 20.32 -6.42 -25.18
N LEU A 3 19.91 -7.63 -24.81
CA LEU A 3 18.48 -8.02 -24.84
C LEU A 3 17.63 -7.08 -23.97
N TYR A 4 18.09 -6.76 -22.77
CA TYR A 4 17.40 -5.82 -21.89
C TYR A 4 17.23 -4.45 -22.57
N ARG A 5 18.29 -3.91 -23.14
CA ARG A 5 18.25 -2.61 -23.86
C ARG A 5 17.26 -2.63 -25.01
N LEU A 6 17.24 -3.71 -25.79
CA LEU A 6 16.28 -3.87 -26.89
C LEU A 6 14.85 -3.86 -26.39
N LEU A 7 14.54 -4.68 -25.37
CA LEU A 7 13.20 -4.77 -24.80
C LEU A 7 12.74 -3.44 -24.18
N THR A 8 13.62 -2.77 -23.41
CA THR A 8 13.26 -1.47 -22.81
C THR A 8 13.14 -0.35 -23.83
N THR A 9 13.90 -0.38 -24.93
CA THR A 9 13.76 0.59 -26.03
C THR A 9 12.40 0.40 -26.73
N LEU A 10 12.02 -0.86 -27.01
CA LEU A 10 10.73 -1.17 -27.62
C LEU A 10 9.56 -0.75 -26.67
N PHE A 11 9.66 -1.10 -25.41
CA PHE A 11 8.69 -0.67 -24.40
C PHE A 11 8.61 0.86 -24.33
N ALA A 12 9.73 1.55 -24.31
CA ALA A 12 9.78 3.00 -24.29
C ALA A 12 9.13 3.62 -25.53
N ALA A 13 9.38 3.06 -26.72
CA ALA A 13 8.75 3.52 -27.96
C ALA A 13 7.20 3.42 -27.88
N VAL A 14 6.68 2.32 -27.35
CA VAL A 14 5.23 2.15 -27.17
C VAL A 14 4.68 3.16 -26.17
N VAL A 15 5.34 3.35 -25.02
CA VAL A 15 4.89 4.32 -23.99
C VAL A 15 4.91 5.74 -24.54
N LEU A 16 6.01 6.14 -25.16
CA LEU A 16 6.16 7.49 -25.73
C LEU A 16 5.16 7.72 -26.88
N GLY A 17 4.95 6.73 -27.75
CA GLY A 17 3.96 6.80 -28.81
C GLY A 17 2.54 7.03 -28.26
N ARG A 18 2.14 6.32 -27.21
CA ARG A 18 0.84 6.54 -26.55
C ARG A 18 0.71 7.94 -25.95
N LEU A 19 1.78 8.47 -25.33
CA LEU A 19 1.77 9.82 -24.75
C LEU A 19 1.68 10.90 -25.83
N VAL A 20 2.34 10.71 -26.97
CA VAL A 20 2.23 11.62 -28.12
C VAL A 20 0.82 11.60 -28.71
N LEU A 21 0.27 10.42 -28.97
CA LEU A 21 -1.09 10.25 -29.49
C LEU A 21 -2.15 10.80 -28.53
N GLY A 22 -1.96 10.62 -27.22
CA GLY A 22 -2.81 11.15 -26.16
C GLY A 22 -2.56 12.63 -25.85
N ARG A 23 -1.65 13.31 -26.57
CA ARG A 23 -1.26 14.71 -26.35
C ARG A 23 -0.79 15.04 -24.92
N SER A 24 -0.30 14.04 -24.18
CA SER A 24 0.20 14.18 -22.79
C SER A 24 1.66 14.64 -22.79
N PHE A 25 1.96 15.81 -23.32
CA PHE A 25 3.34 16.30 -23.48
C PHE A 25 4.06 16.54 -22.14
N GLY A 26 3.32 16.88 -21.07
CA GLY A 26 3.89 17.00 -19.74
C GLY A 26 4.46 15.68 -19.23
N ASP A 27 3.68 14.60 -19.37
CA ASP A 27 4.08 13.26 -18.97
C ASP A 27 5.25 12.73 -19.83
N LEU A 28 5.19 13.01 -21.15
CA LEU A 28 6.27 12.68 -22.07
C LEU A 28 7.59 13.33 -21.65
N ARG A 29 7.58 14.62 -21.31
CA ARG A 29 8.77 15.34 -20.81
C ARG A 29 9.28 14.73 -19.51
N ALA A 30 8.38 14.40 -18.56
CA ALA A 30 8.74 13.77 -17.29
C ALA A 30 9.39 12.39 -17.52
N ARG A 31 8.77 11.54 -18.37
CA ARG A 31 9.29 10.22 -18.73
C ARG A 31 10.65 10.26 -19.42
N LEU A 32 11.00 11.36 -20.09
CA LEU A 32 12.30 11.62 -20.72
C LEU A 32 13.26 12.41 -19.81
N ALA A 33 12.91 12.66 -18.56
CA ALA A 33 13.68 13.49 -17.62
C ALA A 33 13.98 14.90 -18.15
N LEU A 34 13.02 15.52 -18.85
CA LEU A 34 13.14 16.87 -19.43
C LEU A 34 12.51 17.97 -18.58
N GLY A 35 11.97 17.62 -17.41
CA GLY A 35 11.37 18.59 -16.49
C GLY A 35 12.43 19.33 -15.65
N PRO A 36 12.03 20.44 -15.00
CA PRO A 36 12.89 21.14 -14.07
C PRO A 36 13.24 20.25 -12.87
N ALA A 37 14.43 20.45 -12.31
CA ALA A 37 14.90 19.84 -11.09
C ALA A 37 15.19 20.94 -10.06
N GLU A 38 15.15 20.57 -8.80
CA GLU A 38 15.51 21.46 -7.70
C GLU A 38 17.03 21.44 -7.48
N PRO A 39 17.63 22.53 -6.98
CA PRO A 39 19.04 22.55 -6.63
C PRO A 39 19.32 21.68 -5.41
N GLY A 40 20.56 21.23 -5.27
CA GLY A 40 21.01 20.43 -4.14
C GLY A 40 21.18 18.95 -4.45
N HIS A 41 21.63 18.19 -3.45
CA HIS A 41 21.84 16.75 -3.55
C HIS A 41 20.60 16.01 -3.08
N HIS A 42 20.18 15.02 -3.88
CA HIS A 42 18.92 14.32 -3.62
C HIS A 42 19.12 12.83 -3.36
N LEU A 43 18.34 12.33 -2.42
CA LEU A 43 17.98 10.91 -2.34
C LEU A 43 16.80 10.67 -3.29
N TRP A 44 17.00 9.84 -4.30
CA TRP A 44 15.95 9.44 -5.23
C TRP A 44 15.12 8.31 -4.65
N LEU A 45 13.92 8.61 -4.20
CA LEU A 45 12.94 7.64 -3.76
C LEU A 45 12.04 7.24 -4.93
N HIS A 46 11.86 5.94 -5.16
CA HIS A 46 10.96 5.42 -6.18
C HIS A 46 9.94 4.46 -5.60
N ALA A 47 8.65 4.75 -5.81
CA ALA A 47 7.52 3.87 -5.52
C ALA A 47 6.66 3.74 -6.80
N ALA A 48 6.39 2.51 -7.24
CA ALA A 48 5.70 2.31 -8.51
C ALA A 48 4.23 2.74 -8.46
N SER A 49 3.56 2.54 -7.32
CA SER A 49 2.13 2.76 -7.15
C SER A 49 1.81 3.67 -5.95
N ASN A 50 0.55 4.17 -5.93
CA ASN A 50 0.01 4.90 -4.77
C ASN A 50 0.05 4.06 -3.48
N GLY A 51 -0.22 2.76 -3.58
CA GLY A 51 -0.23 1.86 -2.43
C GLY A 51 1.17 1.68 -1.83
N GLU A 52 2.20 1.52 -2.68
CA GLU A 52 3.60 1.47 -2.24
C GLU A 52 4.02 2.78 -1.57
N LEU A 53 3.69 3.91 -2.21
CA LEU A 53 4.02 5.23 -1.69
C LEU A 53 3.33 5.49 -0.34
N ALA A 54 2.04 5.19 -0.23
CA ALA A 54 1.28 5.35 1.01
C ALA A 54 1.85 4.46 2.13
N SER A 55 2.23 3.23 1.82
CA SER A 55 2.86 2.31 2.79
C SER A 55 4.24 2.80 3.26
N ALA A 56 4.94 3.56 2.42
CA ALA A 56 6.24 4.13 2.75
C ALA A 56 6.15 5.46 3.51
N ARG A 57 4.95 6.04 3.69
CA ARG A 57 4.79 7.36 4.31
C ARG A 57 5.44 7.47 5.71
N PRO A 58 5.22 6.54 6.65
CA PRO A 58 5.88 6.62 7.96
C PRO A 58 7.41 6.61 7.86
N LEU A 59 7.97 5.82 6.94
CA LEU A 59 9.39 5.78 6.67
C LEU A 59 9.90 7.10 6.08
N ILE A 60 9.16 7.70 5.13
CA ILE A 60 9.51 8.98 4.49
C ILE A 60 9.51 10.12 5.52
N GLU A 61 8.49 10.18 6.37
CA GLU A 61 8.38 11.20 7.42
C GLU A 61 9.52 11.07 8.44
N ALA A 62 9.80 9.85 8.91
CA ALA A 62 10.92 9.59 9.81
C ALA A 62 12.28 9.92 9.16
N LEU A 63 12.45 9.63 7.87
CA LEU A 63 13.67 9.94 7.13
C LEU A 63 13.88 11.46 6.99
N ARG A 64 12.84 12.23 6.72
CA ARG A 64 12.92 13.70 6.64
C ARG A 64 13.31 14.34 7.97
N ILE A 65 12.85 13.78 9.08
CA ILE A 65 13.21 14.24 10.42
C ILE A 65 14.67 13.89 10.74
N ALA A 66 15.08 12.67 10.45
CA ALA A 66 16.42 12.18 10.79
C ALA A 66 17.52 12.73 9.86
N ARG A 67 17.18 13.05 8.62
CA ARG A 67 18.12 13.49 7.56
C ARG A 67 17.64 14.78 6.88
N PRO A 68 17.56 15.91 7.61
CA PRO A 68 17.19 17.20 7.04
C PRO A 68 18.24 17.73 6.05
N ASP A 69 19.44 17.17 6.06
CA ASP A 69 20.53 17.42 5.12
C ASP A 69 20.30 16.82 3.71
N LEU A 70 19.39 15.83 3.59
CA LEU A 70 19.08 15.15 2.33
C LEU A 70 17.73 15.62 1.76
N ALA A 71 17.78 16.31 0.64
CA ALA A 71 16.58 16.57 -0.14
C ALA A 71 16.07 15.26 -0.76
N LEU A 72 14.74 15.09 -0.80
CA LEU A 72 14.11 13.94 -1.44
C LEU A 72 13.58 14.34 -2.82
N VAL A 73 13.74 13.47 -3.81
CA VAL A 73 12.96 13.49 -5.04
C VAL A 73 12.21 12.17 -5.18
N VAL A 74 10.88 12.26 -5.31
CA VAL A 74 10.02 11.09 -5.42
C VAL A 74 9.65 10.84 -6.87
N THR A 75 9.68 9.57 -7.29
CA THR A 75 9.15 9.19 -8.60
C THR A 75 8.14 8.06 -8.48
N CYS A 76 7.04 8.18 -9.23
CA CYS A 76 5.96 7.19 -9.32
C CYS A 76 5.66 6.82 -10.77
N ASN A 77 5.06 5.63 -10.98
CA ASN A 77 4.68 5.23 -12.34
C ASN A 77 3.30 5.80 -12.75
N SER A 78 2.50 6.32 -11.81
CA SER A 78 1.18 6.91 -12.05
C SER A 78 1.15 8.41 -11.72
N VAL A 79 0.31 9.16 -12.43
CA VAL A 79 0.05 10.59 -12.15
C VAL A 79 -0.55 10.78 -10.75
N THR A 80 -1.43 9.86 -10.34
CA THR A 80 -2.03 9.88 -9.00
C THR A 80 -1.01 9.67 -7.88
N GLY A 81 0.04 8.86 -8.10
CA GLY A 81 1.16 8.71 -7.16
C GLY A 81 2.01 9.97 -7.07
N VAL A 82 2.23 10.64 -8.20
CA VAL A 82 2.92 11.94 -8.21
C VAL A 82 2.12 12.98 -7.43
N ALA A 83 0.80 13.08 -7.67
CA ALA A 83 -0.07 14.00 -6.95
C ALA A 83 -0.09 13.72 -5.43
N LEU A 84 -0.08 12.44 -5.04
CA LEU A 84 -0.01 12.04 -3.63
C LEU A 84 1.29 12.50 -2.97
N ALA A 85 2.45 12.28 -3.61
CA ALA A 85 3.72 12.76 -3.08
C ALA A 85 3.77 14.30 -2.98
N GLN A 86 3.24 14.98 -3.97
CA GLN A 86 3.13 16.45 -3.99
C GLN A 86 2.22 16.98 -2.87
N SER A 87 1.13 16.29 -2.54
CA SER A 87 0.27 16.66 -1.40
C SER A 87 1.00 16.57 -0.05
N TRP A 88 2.10 15.83 0.04
CA TRP A 88 2.98 15.78 1.21
C TRP A 88 4.11 16.82 1.17
N GLY A 89 4.09 17.73 0.20
CA GLY A 89 5.12 18.76 0.02
C GLY A 89 6.45 18.21 -0.52
N LEU A 90 6.42 17.05 -1.21
CA LEU A 90 7.62 16.45 -1.79
C LEU A 90 7.75 16.77 -3.28
N PRO A 91 8.95 17.13 -3.77
CA PRO A 91 9.23 17.16 -5.20
C PRO A 91 8.97 15.79 -5.81
N ALA A 92 8.00 15.72 -6.73
CA ALA A 92 7.61 14.45 -7.32
C ALA A 92 7.43 14.54 -8.83
N ARG A 93 7.79 13.46 -9.53
CA ARG A 93 7.75 13.33 -11.00
C ARG A 93 7.29 11.94 -11.42
N LEU A 94 6.75 11.81 -12.62
CA LEU A 94 6.65 10.50 -13.25
C LEU A 94 8.04 9.89 -13.40
N ALA A 95 8.15 8.61 -13.10
CA ALA A 95 9.40 7.88 -13.16
C ALA A 95 10.02 7.95 -14.57
N PRO A 96 11.30 8.29 -14.72
CA PRO A 96 11.96 8.29 -16.00
C PRO A 96 11.97 6.88 -16.60
N LEU A 97 11.85 6.77 -17.91
CA LEU A 97 12.02 5.47 -18.59
C LEU A 97 13.43 4.93 -18.36
N ASP A 98 13.56 3.61 -18.13
CA ASP A 98 14.86 2.99 -17.83
C ASP A 98 15.73 2.83 -19.08
N LEU A 99 15.94 3.95 -19.79
CA LEU A 99 16.90 4.09 -20.87
C LEU A 99 18.18 4.74 -20.35
N GLY A 100 19.35 4.19 -20.68
CA GLY A 100 20.61 4.63 -20.09
C GLY A 100 20.90 6.12 -20.21
N TRP A 101 20.47 6.80 -21.30
CA TRP A 101 20.64 8.23 -21.47
C TRP A 101 19.61 9.05 -20.69
N VAL A 102 18.36 8.55 -20.56
CA VAL A 102 17.30 9.19 -19.75
C VAL A 102 17.66 9.12 -18.28
N THR A 103 18.04 7.92 -17.81
CA THR A 103 18.44 7.72 -16.41
C THR A 103 19.65 8.59 -16.05
N ARG A 104 20.69 8.64 -16.90
CA ARG A 104 21.85 9.53 -16.66
C ARG A 104 21.46 11.00 -16.61
N ARG A 105 20.48 11.44 -17.46
CA ARG A 105 19.96 12.81 -17.41
C ARG A 105 19.27 13.09 -16.09
N PHE A 106 18.38 12.19 -15.64
CA PHE A 106 17.69 12.32 -14.37
C PHE A 106 18.66 12.41 -13.18
N LEU A 107 19.62 11.48 -13.12
CA LEU A 107 20.63 11.46 -12.06
C LEU A 107 21.44 12.76 -11.99
N ARG A 108 21.81 13.32 -13.14
CA ARG A 108 22.55 14.60 -13.21
C ARG A 108 21.67 15.79 -12.84
N ASN A 109 20.47 15.88 -13.42
CA ASN A 109 19.59 17.03 -13.20
C ASN A 109 19.22 17.17 -11.72
N TRP A 110 18.96 16.06 -11.05
CA TRP A 110 18.62 16.03 -9.63
C TRP A 110 19.83 15.87 -8.71
N SER A 111 21.05 15.89 -9.24
CA SER A 111 22.28 15.64 -8.47
C SER A 111 22.12 14.47 -7.48
N VAL A 112 21.57 13.35 -7.99
CA VAL A 112 21.22 12.18 -7.18
C VAL A 112 22.47 11.59 -6.54
N ARG A 113 22.44 11.39 -5.22
CA ARG A 113 23.51 10.80 -4.43
C ARG A 113 23.24 9.38 -3.99
N ALA A 114 21.98 8.99 -3.87
CA ALA A 114 21.57 7.64 -3.52
C ALA A 114 20.20 7.32 -4.12
N HIS A 115 19.87 6.04 -4.21
CA HIS A 115 18.58 5.56 -4.71
C HIS A 115 17.93 4.63 -3.72
N LEU A 116 16.70 4.95 -3.30
CA LEU A 116 15.86 4.15 -2.43
C LEU A 116 14.64 3.69 -3.24
N ALA A 117 14.59 2.41 -3.59
CA ALA A 117 13.46 1.83 -4.32
C ALA A 117 12.55 1.02 -3.38
N MET A 118 11.24 1.15 -3.60
CA MET A 118 10.24 0.37 -2.89
C MET A 118 9.95 -0.93 -3.63
N GLU A 119 9.68 -1.98 -2.88
CA GLU A 119 9.29 -3.32 -3.35
C GLU A 119 10.25 -3.91 -4.41
N SER A 120 9.74 -4.16 -5.63
CA SER A 120 10.46 -4.96 -6.65
C SER A 120 11.02 -4.13 -7.81
N GLU A 121 11.15 -2.83 -7.66
CA GLU A 121 11.49 -1.88 -8.74
C GLU A 121 13.01 -1.86 -9.08
N LEU A 122 13.56 -3.04 -9.42
CA LEU A 122 14.98 -3.24 -9.77
C LEU A 122 15.26 -2.93 -11.26
N TRP A 123 15.19 -1.67 -11.64
CA TRP A 123 15.45 -1.22 -13.01
C TRP A 123 16.95 -1.12 -13.28
N PRO A 124 17.50 -1.89 -14.25
CA PRO A 124 18.93 -2.00 -14.46
C PRO A 124 19.71 -0.71 -14.67
N HIS A 125 19.20 0.23 -15.46
CA HIS A 125 19.95 1.48 -15.67
C HIS A 125 19.89 2.39 -14.44
N ARG A 126 18.79 2.35 -13.65
CA ARG A 126 18.69 3.10 -12.39
C ARG A 126 19.67 2.55 -11.35
N VAL A 127 19.62 1.23 -11.12
CA VAL A 127 20.47 0.55 -10.14
C VAL A 127 21.95 0.67 -10.49
N LEU A 128 22.33 0.31 -11.74
CA LEU A 128 23.73 0.33 -12.18
C LEU A 128 24.28 1.72 -12.45
N GLY A 129 23.42 2.70 -12.72
CA GLY A 129 23.81 4.08 -13.03
C GLY A 129 23.84 5.00 -11.83
N CYS A 130 23.26 4.60 -10.69
CA CYS A 130 23.26 5.43 -9.47
C CYS A 130 24.71 5.63 -8.99
N PRO A 131 25.16 6.88 -8.75
CA PRO A 131 26.54 7.15 -8.34
C PRO A 131 26.84 6.70 -6.89
N GLY A 132 25.84 6.65 -6.03
CA GLY A 132 25.96 6.30 -4.61
C GLY A 132 25.18 5.05 -4.24
N PRO A 133 24.81 4.90 -2.96
CA PRO A 133 24.13 3.72 -2.45
C PRO A 133 22.79 3.44 -3.15
N VAL A 134 22.51 2.16 -3.34
CA VAL A 134 21.21 1.66 -3.79
C VAL A 134 20.61 0.82 -2.68
N LEU A 135 19.44 1.22 -2.21
CA LEU A 135 18.74 0.61 -1.09
C LEU A 135 17.36 0.15 -1.55
N ILE A 136 16.90 -0.98 -1.05
CA ILE A 136 15.58 -1.54 -1.35
C ILE A 136 14.79 -1.70 -0.06
N MET A 137 13.56 -1.20 -0.03
CA MET A 137 12.67 -1.32 1.11
C MET A 137 11.40 -2.08 0.75
N GLY A 138 11.02 -3.04 1.60
CA GLY A 138 9.87 -3.90 1.35
C GLY A 138 10.07 -4.80 0.13
N GLY A 139 11.32 -5.21 -0.16
CA GLY A 139 11.68 -5.98 -1.34
C GLY A 139 10.86 -7.27 -1.46
N ARG A 140 10.09 -7.41 -2.55
CA ARG A 140 9.28 -8.58 -2.83
C ARG A 140 9.81 -9.33 -4.04
N LEU A 141 10.12 -10.62 -3.88
CA LEU A 141 10.56 -11.46 -4.99
C LEU A 141 9.72 -12.76 -5.02
N SER A 142 8.78 -12.84 -5.96
CA SER A 142 7.98 -14.06 -6.12
C SER A 142 8.82 -15.19 -6.75
N GLU A 143 8.42 -16.43 -6.53
CA GLU A 143 9.08 -17.59 -7.17
C GLU A 143 9.05 -17.50 -8.70
N ARG A 144 7.95 -17.04 -9.27
CA ARG A 144 7.80 -16.85 -10.71
C ARG A 144 8.81 -15.84 -11.23
N THR A 145 8.93 -14.70 -10.55
CA THR A 145 9.89 -13.64 -10.91
C THR A 145 11.32 -14.13 -10.74
N ALA A 146 11.64 -14.81 -9.63
CA ALA A 146 12.96 -15.39 -9.40
C ALA A 146 13.36 -16.40 -10.49
N ARG A 147 12.42 -17.23 -10.94
CA ARG A 147 12.65 -18.16 -12.08
C ARG A 147 12.90 -17.42 -13.39
N ALA A 148 12.09 -16.39 -13.69
CA ALA A 148 12.27 -15.60 -14.90
C ALA A 148 13.60 -14.84 -14.92
N TRP A 149 14.07 -14.35 -13.79
CA TRP A 149 15.35 -13.64 -13.67
C TRP A 149 16.55 -14.53 -13.95
N ARG A 150 16.48 -15.86 -13.73
CA ARG A 150 17.58 -16.78 -14.06
C ARG A 150 17.95 -16.71 -15.55
N LEU A 151 17.01 -16.37 -16.43
CA LEU A 151 17.29 -16.17 -17.87
C LEU A 151 18.25 -14.99 -18.12
N PHE A 152 18.36 -14.08 -17.18
CA PHE A 152 19.23 -12.90 -17.21
C PHE A 152 20.36 -12.99 -16.18
N GLY A 153 20.81 -14.20 -15.80
CA GLY A 153 21.66 -14.46 -14.63
C GLY A 153 22.89 -13.57 -14.49
N GLY A 154 23.58 -13.22 -15.58
CA GLY A 154 24.70 -12.29 -15.53
C GLY A 154 24.28 -10.84 -15.19
N LEU A 155 23.14 -10.39 -15.70
CA LEU A 155 22.59 -9.08 -15.36
C LEU A 155 22.04 -9.07 -13.93
N GLN A 156 21.30 -10.12 -13.55
CA GLN A 156 20.77 -10.30 -12.21
C GLN A 156 21.86 -10.21 -11.14
N ARG A 157 22.94 -10.96 -11.28
CA ARG A 157 24.08 -10.93 -10.34
C ARG A 157 24.68 -9.54 -10.21
N ARG A 158 24.88 -8.85 -11.35
CA ARG A 158 25.41 -7.47 -11.35
C ARG A 158 24.47 -6.48 -10.64
N LEU A 159 23.17 -6.64 -10.80
CA LEU A 159 22.17 -5.79 -10.12
C LEU A 159 22.19 -6.04 -8.62
N LEU A 160 22.13 -7.30 -8.20
CA LEU A 160 22.09 -7.66 -6.79
C LEU A 160 23.39 -7.28 -6.07
N ALA A 161 24.55 -7.45 -6.74
CA ALA A 161 25.84 -7.00 -6.20
C ALA A 161 25.94 -5.47 -6.04
N ARG A 162 25.03 -4.69 -6.65
CA ARG A 162 24.99 -3.24 -6.55
C ARG A 162 24.05 -2.73 -5.45
N ILE A 163 23.29 -3.63 -4.84
CA ILE A 163 22.41 -3.31 -3.72
C ILE A 163 23.26 -3.29 -2.45
N HIS A 164 23.20 -2.17 -1.71
CA HIS A 164 23.95 -1.96 -0.49
C HIS A 164 23.14 -2.31 0.76
N TRP A 165 21.83 -2.33 0.64
CA TRP A 165 20.94 -2.78 1.69
C TRP A 165 19.57 -3.13 1.13
N LEU A 166 19.02 -4.27 1.54
CA LEU A 166 17.71 -4.74 1.14
C LEU A 166 16.93 -5.22 2.38
N SER A 167 15.88 -4.49 2.74
CA SER A 167 14.84 -4.96 3.65
C SER A 167 13.76 -5.66 2.82
N ALA A 168 13.60 -6.97 3.00
CA ALA A 168 12.58 -7.72 2.30
C ALA A 168 11.22 -7.61 2.98
N GLN A 169 10.14 -7.77 2.21
CA GLN A 169 8.78 -7.77 2.74
C GLN A 169 8.48 -9.00 3.61
N ASP A 170 9.04 -10.14 3.25
CA ASP A 170 8.85 -11.43 3.91
C ASP A 170 10.11 -12.30 3.83
N GLU A 171 10.21 -13.30 4.73
CA GLU A 171 11.35 -14.21 4.82
C GLU A 171 11.57 -15.01 3.52
N GLY A 172 10.48 -15.41 2.84
CA GLY A 172 10.57 -16.10 1.56
C GLY A 172 11.17 -15.23 0.46
N SER A 173 10.83 -13.94 0.44
CA SER A 173 11.45 -12.97 -0.48
C SER A 173 12.93 -12.79 -0.16
N LEU A 174 13.31 -12.64 1.11
CA LEU A 174 14.72 -12.53 1.51
C LEU A 174 15.51 -13.76 1.10
N ALA A 175 15.02 -14.96 1.40
CA ALA A 175 15.67 -16.21 1.00
C ALA A 175 15.88 -16.29 -0.53
N ARG A 176 14.90 -15.86 -1.31
CA ARG A 176 15.01 -15.84 -2.78
C ARG A 176 16.02 -14.81 -3.28
N TYR A 177 16.11 -13.63 -2.65
CA TYR A 177 17.14 -12.63 -3.00
C TYR A 177 18.55 -13.15 -2.71
N LEU A 178 18.77 -13.77 -1.55
CA LEU A 178 20.04 -14.38 -1.18
C LEU A 178 20.42 -15.52 -2.16
N ALA A 179 19.47 -16.41 -2.46
CA ALA A 179 19.67 -17.48 -3.43
C ALA A 179 19.92 -16.94 -4.87
N ALA A 180 19.44 -15.76 -5.18
CA ALA A 180 19.65 -15.07 -6.47
C ALA A 180 21.00 -14.34 -6.55
N GLY A 181 21.75 -14.24 -5.44
CA GLY A 181 23.08 -13.64 -5.38
C GLY A 181 23.13 -12.25 -4.73
N LEU A 182 22.16 -11.89 -3.90
CA LEU A 182 22.28 -10.73 -3.01
C LEU A 182 23.44 -10.98 -2.02
N PRO A 183 24.38 -10.04 -1.85
CA PRO A 183 25.40 -10.14 -0.82
C PRO A 183 24.78 -10.28 0.58
N ALA A 184 25.33 -11.16 1.43
CA ALA A 184 24.78 -11.43 2.75
C ALA A 184 24.83 -10.20 3.66
N ASP A 185 25.83 -9.34 3.52
CA ASP A 185 26.01 -8.09 4.26
C ASP A 185 25.05 -6.98 3.78
N ALA A 186 24.47 -7.14 2.59
CA ALA A 186 23.40 -6.28 2.10
C ALA A 186 22.00 -6.70 2.59
N ALA A 187 21.86 -7.86 3.22
CA ALA A 187 20.59 -8.30 3.79
C ALA A 187 20.25 -7.49 5.03
N GLY A 188 19.15 -6.77 4.97
CA GLY A 188 18.54 -6.02 6.08
C GLY A 188 17.42 -6.79 6.77
N PRO A 189 16.73 -6.16 7.72
CA PRO A 189 15.60 -6.77 8.43
C PRO A 189 14.44 -7.05 7.49
N VAL A 190 13.64 -8.06 7.83
CA VAL A 190 12.40 -8.37 7.12
C VAL A 190 11.27 -7.53 7.69
N VAL A 191 10.74 -6.62 6.88
CA VAL A 191 9.66 -5.70 7.28
C VAL A 191 8.69 -5.48 6.12
N ASP A 192 7.42 -5.81 6.33
CA ASP A 192 6.34 -5.33 5.47
C ASP A 192 6.05 -3.86 5.81
N LEU A 193 6.30 -2.95 4.87
CA LEU A 193 6.09 -1.52 5.10
C LEU A 193 4.64 -1.17 5.44
N LYS A 194 3.68 -2.00 5.02
CA LYS A 194 2.26 -1.82 5.39
C LYS A 194 2.01 -2.01 6.88
N ALA A 195 2.89 -2.77 7.55
CA ALA A 195 2.83 -2.95 8.99
C ALA A 195 3.28 -1.70 9.78
N LEU A 196 3.97 -0.76 9.12
CA LEU A 196 4.37 0.52 9.73
C LEU A 196 3.19 1.51 9.84
N TYR A 197 2.02 1.16 9.31
CA TYR A 197 0.86 2.01 9.42
C TYR A 197 0.53 2.27 10.89
N ASP A 198 0.55 3.55 11.25
CA ASP A 198 0.12 4.04 12.55
C ASP A 198 -1.16 4.86 12.35
N PRO A 199 -2.27 4.47 13.00
CA PRO A 199 -3.52 5.18 12.83
C PRO A 199 -3.33 6.62 13.28
N PRO A 200 -3.67 7.62 12.43
CA PRO A 200 -3.64 9.00 12.86
C PRO A 200 -4.69 9.23 13.97
N ASP A 201 -4.38 10.08 14.91
CA ASP A 201 -5.35 10.55 15.91
C ASP A 201 -6.33 11.51 15.22
N LEU A 202 -7.41 10.94 14.70
CA LEU A 202 -8.44 11.67 13.96
C LEU A 202 -9.73 11.68 14.76
N HIS A 203 -10.22 12.88 15.00
CA HIS A 203 -11.55 13.10 15.55
C HIS A 203 -12.44 13.71 14.47
N ASP A 204 -13.59 13.08 14.23
CA ASP A 204 -14.63 13.61 13.36
C ASP A 204 -15.94 13.75 14.16
N ALA A 205 -16.40 14.97 14.28
CA ALA A 205 -17.61 15.30 15.05
C ALA A 205 -18.86 14.58 14.49
N THR A 206 -18.91 14.32 13.17
CA THR A 206 -20.02 13.60 12.54
C THR A 206 -20.09 12.16 13.01
N LEU A 207 -18.94 11.51 13.24
CA LEU A 207 -18.88 10.11 13.66
C LEU A 207 -18.89 9.93 15.19
N SER A 208 -18.85 11.03 15.97
CA SER A 208 -18.80 10.98 17.44
C SER A 208 -20.02 10.32 18.09
N GLY A 209 -21.15 10.27 17.38
CA GLY A 209 -22.37 9.59 17.84
C GLY A 209 -22.37 8.07 17.66
N LEU A 210 -21.38 7.49 16.94
CA LEU A 210 -21.30 6.06 16.74
C LEU A 210 -20.64 5.37 17.94
N ASN A 211 -21.31 4.35 18.47
CA ASN A 211 -20.71 3.45 19.45
C ASN A 211 -19.87 2.40 18.72
N ARG A 212 -18.55 2.45 18.92
CA ARG A 212 -17.60 1.55 18.24
C ARG A 212 -17.92 0.07 18.44
N ASP A 213 -18.40 -0.31 19.63
CA ASP A 213 -18.70 -1.70 19.95
C ASP A 213 -19.95 -2.22 19.20
N HIS A 214 -20.87 -1.33 18.86
CA HIS A 214 -22.08 -1.62 18.07
C HIS A 214 -21.94 -1.22 16.60
N THR A 215 -20.76 -0.76 16.17
CA THR A 215 -20.51 -0.39 14.78
C THR A 215 -19.60 -1.41 14.10
N TRP A 216 -19.98 -1.85 12.93
CA TRP A 216 -19.10 -2.62 12.06
C TRP A 216 -18.92 -1.93 10.70
N LEU A 217 -17.80 -2.21 10.05
CA LEU A 217 -17.44 -1.62 8.77
C LEU A 217 -17.29 -2.70 7.70
N ALA A 218 -17.98 -2.55 6.59
CA ALA A 218 -17.72 -3.27 5.36
C ALA A 218 -16.72 -2.41 4.53
N ALA A 219 -15.44 -2.77 4.59
CA ALA A 219 -14.33 -1.93 4.13
C ALA A 219 -13.91 -2.26 2.71
N SER A 220 -13.89 -1.25 1.82
CA SER A 220 -13.40 -1.38 0.44
C SER A 220 -14.12 -2.47 -0.37
N THR A 221 -15.43 -2.52 -0.26
CA THR A 221 -16.27 -3.54 -0.91
C THR A 221 -16.31 -3.40 -2.43
N HIS A 222 -16.48 -4.52 -3.10
CA HIS A 222 -16.69 -4.63 -4.54
C HIS A 222 -18.10 -5.12 -4.84
N GLU A 223 -18.45 -5.06 -6.14
CA GLU A 223 -19.75 -5.53 -6.62
C GLU A 223 -20.04 -6.96 -6.18
N GLY A 224 -21.23 -7.17 -5.61
CA GLY A 224 -21.68 -8.41 -4.97
C GLY A 224 -21.41 -8.43 -3.44
N GLU A 225 -20.32 -7.87 -2.97
CA GLU A 225 -20.01 -7.83 -1.54
C GLU A 225 -20.91 -6.87 -0.77
N GLU A 226 -21.37 -5.78 -1.43
CA GLU A 226 -22.32 -4.85 -0.80
C GLU A 226 -23.66 -5.51 -0.52
N GLU A 227 -24.14 -6.36 -1.43
CA GLU A 227 -25.39 -7.13 -1.21
C GLU A 227 -25.24 -8.11 -0.05
N THR A 228 -24.09 -8.82 0.00
CA THR A 228 -23.75 -9.72 1.11
C THR A 228 -23.72 -8.97 2.44
N ALA A 229 -23.06 -7.79 2.48
CA ALA A 229 -22.96 -6.97 3.67
C ALA A 229 -24.33 -6.45 4.15
N LEU A 230 -25.18 -5.95 3.25
CA LEU A 230 -26.52 -5.47 3.59
C LEU A 230 -27.43 -6.59 4.09
N THR A 231 -27.36 -7.77 3.46
CA THR A 231 -28.14 -8.94 3.90
C THR A 231 -27.68 -9.42 5.28
N ALA A 232 -26.37 -9.52 5.49
CA ALA A 232 -25.81 -9.91 6.79
C ALA A 232 -26.18 -8.90 7.88
N HIS A 233 -26.18 -7.60 7.56
CA HIS A 233 -26.58 -6.56 8.50
C HIS A 233 -28.04 -6.69 8.94
N LEU A 234 -28.97 -6.94 8.02
CA LEU A 234 -30.37 -7.17 8.35
C LEU A 234 -30.56 -8.35 9.31
N VAL A 235 -29.89 -9.49 9.03
CA VAL A 235 -29.97 -10.70 9.85
C VAL A 235 -29.37 -10.46 11.24
N ALA A 236 -28.19 -9.84 11.30
CA ALA A 236 -27.52 -9.57 12.57
C ALA A 236 -28.26 -8.54 13.42
N ARG A 237 -28.78 -7.48 12.80
CA ARG A 237 -29.53 -6.42 13.48
C ARG A 237 -30.85 -6.91 14.12
N ALA A 238 -31.45 -7.95 13.57
CA ALA A 238 -32.64 -8.57 14.19
C ALA A 238 -32.34 -9.14 15.60
N GLN A 239 -31.06 -9.46 15.90
CA GLN A 239 -30.64 -9.96 17.21
C GLN A 239 -29.83 -8.90 18.00
N GLU A 240 -29.20 -7.92 17.33
CA GLU A 240 -28.47 -6.79 17.92
C GLU A 240 -29.04 -5.48 17.34
N PRO A 241 -30.17 -4.94 17.88
CA PRO A 241 -30.89 -3.79 17.32
C PRO A 241 -30.05 -2.49 17.26
N GLU A 242 -29.05 -2.36 18.12
CA GLU A 242 -28.15 -1.21 18.16
C GLU A 242 -27.03 -1.30 17.09
N LEU A 243 -26.94 -2.43 16.39
CA LEU A 243 -25.90 -2.63 15.37
C LEU A 243 -26.02 -1.59 14.25
N ARG A 244 -24.90 -0.95 13.93
CA ARG A 244 -24.74 0.04 12.84
C ARG A 244 -23.78 -0.45 11.79
N LEU A 245 -24.07 -0.17 10.53
CA LEU A 245 -23.21 -0.49 9.40
C LEU A 245 -22.62 0.80 8.81
N ILE A 246 -21.29 0.87 8.77
CA ILE A 246 -20.58 1.75 7.83
C ILE A 246 -20.24 0.92 6.60
N LEU A 247 -20.66 1.35 5.40
CA LEU A 247 -20.36 0.69 4.15
C LEU A 247 -19.47 1.59 3.30
N ALA A 248 -18.22 1.20 3.11
CA ALA A 248 -17.22 1.95 2.35
C ALA A 248 -16.86 1.20 1.05
N PRO A 249 -17.46 1.56 -0.10
CA PRO A 249 -17.17 0.91 -1.36
C PRO A 249 -15.78 1.29 -1.88
N ARG A 250 -15.09 0.35 -2.53
CA ARG A 250 -13.79 0.61 -3.17
C ARG A 250 -13.87 1.72 -4.24
N HIS A 251 -15.04 1.88 -4.83
CA HIS A 251 -15.31 2.88 -5.86
C HIS A 251 -16.52 3.74 -5.46
N PRO A 252 -16.32 4.96 -4.95
CA PRO A 252 -17.41 5.87 -4.53
C PRO A 252 -18.47 6.14 -5.61
N ARG A 253 -18.11 6.07 -6.89
CA ARG A 253 -19.04 6.20 -8.03
C ARG A 253 -20.21 5.20 -8.00
N ARG A 254 -20.13 4.13 -7.19
CA ARG A 254 -21.20 3.14 -7.03
C ARG A 254 -22.21 3.52 -5.94
N ALA A 255 -22.05 4.68 -5.31
CA ALA A 255 -22.89 5.11 -4.20
C ALA A 255 -24.39 5.02 -4.52
N ASP A 256 -24.82 5.52 -5.70
CA ASP A 256 -26.24 5.51 -6.06
C ASP A 256 -26.79 4.09 -6.29
N ASP A 257 -25.96 3.16 -6.81
CA ASP A 257 -26.36 1.75 -6.94
C ASP A 257 -26.53 1.10 -5.56
N ILE A 258 -25.63 1.40 -4.64
CA ILE A 258 -25.66 0.88 -3.27
C ILE A 258 -26.86 1.42 -2.50
N VAL A 259 -27.19 2.71 -2.65
CA VAL A 259 -28.40 3.30 -2.08
C VAL A 259 -29.66 2.61 -2.57
N ARG A 260 -29.76 2.35 -3.89
CA ARG A 260 -30.90 1.61 -4.45
C ARG A 260 -30.99 0.20 -3.88
N LEU A 261 -29.86 -0.48 -3.77
CA LEU A 261 -29.79 -1.84 -3.23
C LEU A 261 -30.22 -1.89 -1.75
N ALA A 262 -29.78 -0.95 -0.91
CA ALA A 262 -30.17 -0.85 0.49
C ALA A 262 -31.65 -0.54 0.64
N ASN A 263 -32.18 0.43 -0.12
CA ASN A 263 -33.60 0.81 -0.09
C ASN A 263 -34.49 -0.36 -0.54
N ALA A 264 -34.08 -1.16 -1.54
CA ALA A 264 -34.81 -2.35 -1.97
C ALA A 264 -34.89 -3.42 -0.88
N LYS A 265 -33.98 -3.40 0.09
CA LYS A 265 -33.98 -4.26 1.29
C LYS A 265 -34.68 -3.60 2.50
N GLY A 266 -35.26 -2.41 2.32
CA GLY A 266 -35.95 -1.66 3.39
C GLY A 266 -35.03 -0.96 4.38
N LEU A 267 -33.73 -0.78 4.02
CA LEU A 267 -32.75 -0.08 4.85
C LEU A 267 -32.67 1.40 4.46
N THR A 268 -32.63 2.27 5.45
CA THR A 268 -32.34 3.71 5.26
C THR A 268 -30.84 3.94 5.11
N VAL A 269 -30.46 4.94 4.30
CA VAL A 269 -29.05 5.26 4.03
C VAL A 269 -28.79 6.73 4.26
N ALA A 270 -27.76 7.03 5.05
CA ALA A 270 -27.15 8.35 5.15
C ALA A 270 -25.79 8.35 4.40
N ARG A 271 -25.48 9.44 3.70
CA ARG A 271 -24.28 9.53 2.83
C ARG A 271 -23.24 10.50 3.37
N ARG A 272 -22.00 10.03 3.45
CA ARG A 272 -20.85 10.85 3.86
C ARG A 272 -20.60 12.03 2.90
N SER A 273 -20.69 11.80 1.59
CA SER A 273 -20.47 12.83 0.57
C SER A 273 -21.48 13.99 0.60
N LEU A 274 -22.63 13.78 1.22
CA LEU A 274 -23.68 14.80 1.40
C LEU A 274 -23.59 15.49 2.77
N GLY A 275 -22.65 15.10 3.64
CA GLY A 275 -22.49 15.64 4.98
C GLY A 275 -23.58 15.18 5.96
N GLU A 276 -24.30 14.08 5.66
CA GLU A 276 -25.37 13.56 6.49
C GLU A 276 -24.80 12.88 7.75
N ALA A 277 -25.55 12.93 8.85
CA ALA A 277 -25.20 12.28 10.10
C ALA A 277 -25.44 10.75 10.02
N PRO A 278 -24.68 9.91 10.76
CA PRO A 278 -24.77 8.45 10.69
C PRO A 278 -25.91 7.88 11.56
N ASP A 279 -27.12 8.44 11.44
CA ASP A 279 -28.33 8.06 12.18
C ASP A 279 -29.23 7.09 11.41
N ALA A 280 -28.93 6.79 10.15
CA ALA A 280 -29.60 5.79 9.33
C ALA A 280 -29.14 4.35 9.64
N ASP A 281 -29.81 3.35 9.06
CA ASP A 281 -29.43 1.94 9.18
C ASP A 281 -28.05 1.66 8.61
N VAL A 282 -27.73 2.33 7.50
CA VAL A 282 -26.45 2.23 6.79
C VAL A 282 -25.86 3.63 6.64
N TYR A 283 -24.64 3.82 7.08
CA TYR A 283 -23.83 4.99 6.75
C TYR A 283 -22.93 4.68 5.57
N LEU A 284 -23.26 5.23 4.41
CA LEU A 284 -22.50 5.03 3.18
C LEU A 284 -21.31 5.98 3.13
N ALA A 285 -20.12 5.43 3.33
CA ALA A 285 -18.84 6.12 3.29
C ALA A 285 -18.32 6.25 1.84
N ASP A 286 -18.99 7.07 1.05
CA ASP A 286 -18.76 7.27 -0.39
C ASP A 286 -17.76 8.39 -0.71
N THR A 287 -16.75 8.56 0.16
CA THR A 287 -15.66 9.51 0.03
C THR A 287 -14.31 8.80 -0.11
N LEU A 288 -13.26 9.54 -0.49
CA LEU A 288 -11.90 9.01 -0.58
C LEU A 288 -11.00 9.64 0.50
N GLY A 289 -10.04 8.85 0.99
CA GLY A 289 -9.02 9.33 1.93
C GLY A 289 -9.43 9.31 3.41
N GLU A 290 -10.64 8.85 3.74
CA GLU A 290 -11.18 8.87 5.10
C GLU A 290 -11.24 7.50 5.78
N MET A 291 -10.66 6.44 5.19
CA MET A 291 -10.73 5.08 5.73
C MET A 291 -10.23 4.96 7.18
N ALA A 292 -9.23 5.76 7.56
CA ALA A 292 -8.72 5.77 8.93
C ALA A 292 -9.79 6.15 9.96
N LEU A 293 -10.66 7.13 9.64
CA LEU A 293 -11.81 7.51 10.49
C LEU A 293 -12.79 6.36 10.64
N PHE A 294 -13.12 5.68 9.55
CA PHE A 294 -14.08 4.57 9.56
C PHE A 294 -13.53 3.34 10.28
N TYR A 295 -12.25 3.04 10.16
CA TYR A 295 -11.59 1.98 10.95
C TYR A 295 -11.59 2.30 12.45
N ALA A 296 -11.37 3.56 12.82
CA ALA A 296 -11.42 3.98 14.21
C ALA A 296 -12.83 3.88 14.81
N ALA A 297 -13.87 4.14 14.00
CA ALA A 297 -15.27 4.12 14.42
C ALA A 297 -15.88 2.71 14.54
N ALA A 298 -15.21 1.66 14.02
CA ALA A 298 -15.77 0.30 13.96
C ALA A 298 -15.01 -0.70 14.83
N GLY A 299 -15.73 -1.51 15.61
CA GLY A 299 -15.15 -2.60 16.41
C GLY A 299 -14.93 -3.89 15.62
N ARG A 300 -15.70 -4.11 14.55
CA ARG A 300 -15.64 -5.26 13.64
C ARG A 300 -15.47 -4.76 12.23
N VAL A 301 -14.57 -5.35 11.43
CA VAL A 301 -14.31 -4.94 10.05
C VAL A 301 -14.33 -6.15 9.13
N PHE A 302 -15.26 -6.16 8.17
CA PHE A 302 -15.20 -7.05 7.02
C PHE A 302 -14.30 -6.43 5.96
N ILE A 303 -13.27 -7.17 5.56
CA ILE A 303 -12.28 -6.75 4.56
C ILE A 303 -12.78 -7.15 3.16
N GLY A 304 -13.16 -6.17 2.37
CA GLY A 304 -13.68 -6.39 1.02
C GLY A 304 -12.63 -6.87 0.03
N GLY A 305 -13.09 -7.25 -1.17
CA GLY A 305 -12.29 -7.91 -2.20
C GLY A 305 -11.91 -9.34 -1.82
N THR A 306 -12.48 -9.89 -0.74
CA THR A 306 -12.20 -11.23 -0.23
C THR A 306 -13.29 -12.23 -0.57
N LEU A 307 -14.52 -11.79 -0.86
CA LEU A 307 -15.59 -12.61 -1.44
C LEU A 307 -15.66 -12.46 -2.97
N ALA A 308 -15.21 -11.33 -3.50
CA ALA A 308 -15.04 -11.11 -4.92
C ALA A 308 -13.64 -11.61 -5.39
N ASP A 309 -13.48 -11.93 -6.67
CA ASP A 309 -12.19 -12.33 -7.27
C ASP A 309 -11.25 -11.12 -7.43
N ARG A 310 -10.78 -10.56 -6.29
CA ARG A 310 -9.91 -9.38 -6.20
C ARG A 310 -8.66 -9.60 -5.38
N GLY A 311 -8.55 -10.74 -4.69
CA GLY A 311 -7.38 -11.10 -3.89
C GLY A 311 -7.32 -10.47 -2.50
N GLY A 312 -8.38 -9.80 -2.08
CA GLY A 312 -8.50 -9.17 -0.78
C GLY A 312 -7.74 -7.86 -0.61
N HIS A 313 -8.30 -6.96 0.22
CA HIS A 313 -7.63 -5.74 0.67
C HIS A 313 -6.76 -5.98 1.89
N THR A 314 -6.03 -4.93 2.31
CA THR A 314 -5.04 -4.99 3.39
C THR A 314 -5.68 -5.22 4.77
N PRO A 315 -5.18 -6.18 5.58
CA PRO A 315 -5.59 -6.33 6.97
C PRO A 315 -4.85 -5.42 7.94
N TYR A 316 -3.77 -4.75 7.52
CA TYR A 316 -2.88 -3.98 8.39
C TYR A 316 -3.55 -2.76 9.00
N GLU A 317 -4.27 -1.97 8.21
CA GLU A 317 -4.91 -0.74 8.65
C GLU A 317 -6.00 -0.99 9.70
N PRO A 318 -7.00 -1.87 9.46
CA PRO A 318 -8.01 -2.16 10.46
C PRO A 318 -7.45 -2.88 11.69
N ALA A 319 -6.42 -3.72 11.54
CA ALA A 319 -5.72 -4.33 12.67
C ALA A 319 -5.01 -3.28 13.54
N ALA A 320 -4.33 -2.30 12.92
CA ALA A 320 -3.68 -1.21 13.65
C ALA A 320 -4.69 -0.38 14.46
N CYS A 321 -5.92 -0.22 13.97
CA CYS A 321 -7.03 0.39 14.71
C CYS A 321 -7.64 -0.54 15.77
N GLY A 322 -7.15 -1.77 15.94
CA GLY A 322 -7.65 -2.73 16.93
C GLY A 322 -9.07 -3.24 16.64
N ALA A 323 -9.46 -3.36 15.38
CA ALA A 323 -10.71 -3.96 14.96
C ALA A 323 -10.62 -5.48 14.87
N ALA A 324 -11.72 -6.19 15.22
CA ALA A 324 -11.86 -7.61 14.93
C ALA A 324 -12.05 -7.81 13.42
N LEU A 325 -11.21 -8.66 12.81
CA LEU A 325 -11.15 -8.81 11.38
C LEU A 325 -12.02 -9.96 10.88
N ILE A 326 -12.76 -9.72 9.79
CA ILE A 326 -13.57 -10.70 9.08
C ILE A 326 -13.16 -10.66 7.61
N HIS A 327 -13.01 -11.83 6.96
CA HIS A 327 -12.63 -11.90 5.56
C HIS A 327 -13.25 -13.09 4.84
N GLY A 328 -13.38 -12.98 3.52
CA GLY A 328 -13.75 -14.09 2.64
C GLY A 328 -12.53 -14.97 2.27
N PRO A 329 -12.72 -15.99 1.39
CA PRO A 329 -11.68 -16.96 1.05
C PRO A 329 -10.57 -16.42 0.15
N ASP A 330 -10.82 -15.35 -0.63
CA ASP A 330 -9.81 -14.82 -1.54
C ASP A 330 -8.89 -13.79 -0.86
N VAL A 331 -7.83 -14.28 -0.27
CA VAL A 331 -6.81 -13.45 0.42
C VAL A 331 -5.45 -13.48 -0.29
N ARG A 332 -5.40 -13.80 -1.58
CA ARG A 332 -4.16 -14.07 -2.33
C ARG A 332 -3.15 -12.91 -2.33
N ASN A 333 -3.62 -11.65 -2.23
CA ASN A 333 -2.74 -10.47 -2.15
C ASN A 333 -2.03 -10.36 -0.79
N PHE A 334 -2.66 -10.89 0.28
CA PHE A 334 -2.20 -10.82 1.67
C PHE A 334 -2.22 -12.18 2.35
N ARG A 335 -1.88 -13.26 1.61
CA ARG A 335 -1.94 -14.63 2.11
C ARG A 335 -1.18 -14.84 3.41
N ALA A 336 0.05 -14.33 3.50
CA ALA A 336 0.89 -14.54 4.68
C ALA A 336 0.34 -13.86 5.95
N PRO A 337 -0.07 -12.57 5.95
CA PRO A 337 -0.70 -11.97 7.12
C PRO A 337 -2.02 -12.64 7.49
N PHE A 338 -2.91 -12.98 6.54
CA PHE A 338 -4.16 -13.69 6.88
C PHE A 338 -3.90 -15.08 7.46
N ALA A 339 -2.98 -15.87 6.90
CA ALA A 339 -2.64 -17.17 7.47
C ALA A 339 -2.14 -17.08 8.93
N ARG A 340 -1.41 -16.03 9.29
CA ARG A 340 -0.99 -15.78 10.68
C ARG A 340 -2.15 -15.40 11.57
N LEU A 341 -3.07 -14.56 11.07
CA LEU A 341 -4.26 -14.13 11.79
C LEU A 341 -5.20 -15.32 12.07
N ASP A 342 -5.45 -16.14 11.04
CA ASP A 342 -6.32 -17.32 11.13
C ASP A 342 -5.76 -18.37 12.10
N ALA A 343 -4.46 -18.67 11.99
CA ALA A 343 -3.79 -19.62 12.88
C ALA A 343 -3.83 -19.20 14.35
N ALA A 344 -3.92 -17.90 14.62
CA ALA A 344 -3.99 -17.36 15.98
C ALA A 344 -5.44 -17.05 16.43
N GLY A 345 -6.46 -17.31 15.61
CA GLY A 345 -7.85 -16.94 15.91
C GLY A 345 -8.08 -15.43 16.00
N ALA A 346 -7.22 -14.65 15.34
CA ALA A 346 -7.25 -13.18 15.31
C ALA A 346 -7.97 -12.61 14.07
N ALA A 347 -8.48 -13.48 13.18
CA ALA A 347 -9.43 -13.17 12.12
C ALA A 347 -10.52 -14.25 12.06
N CYS A 348 -11.62 -13.94 11.38
CA CYS A 348 -12.74 -14.85 11.16
C CYS A 348 -12.99 -14.98 9.66
N ALA A 349 -12.87 -16.19 9.12
CA ALA A 349 -13.17 -16.47 7.72
C ALA A 349 -14.68 -16.72 7.54
N ILE A 350 -15.24 -16.18 6.46
CA ILE A 350 -16.67 -16.33 6.07
C ILE A 350 -16.76 -16.58 4.55
N ASP A 351 -17.91 -17.06 4.08
CA ASP A 351 -18.12 -17.33 2.65
C ASP A 351 -19.49 -16.87 2.13
N SER A 352 -20.38 -16.40 3.02
CA SER A 352 -21.74 -16.01 2.66
C SER A 352 -22.27 -14.89 3.59
N ALA A 353 -23.46 -14.37 3.28
CA ALA A 353 -24.14 -13.38 4.12
C ALA A 353 -24.54 -13.98 5.49
N GLU A 354 -24.93 -15.24 5.52
CA GLU A 354 -25.33 -15.96 6.72
C GLU A 354 -24.13 -16.14 7.66
N THR A 355 -22.98 -16.57 7.12
CA THR A 355 -21.76 -16.75 7.91
C THR A 355 -21.18 -15.39 8.35
N LEU A 356 -21.34 -14.33 7.56
CA LEU A 356 -20.97 -12.97 7.97
C LEU A 356 -21.87 -12.49 9.12
N ALA A 357 -23.19 -12.68 9.05
CA ALA A 357 -24.11 -12.32 10.12
C ALA A 357 -23.79 -13.07 11.41
N ALA A 358 -23.58 -14.38 11.33
CA ALA A 358 -23.17 -15.20 12.47
C ALA A 358 -21.84 -14.74 13.08
N ALA A 359 -20.85 -14.38 12.24
CA ALA A 359 -19.56 -13.84 12.68
C ALA A 359 -19.73 -12.49 13.40
N LEU A 360 -20.55 -11.58 12.86
CA LEU A 360 -20.83 -10.29 13.51
C LEU A 360 -21.35 -10.47 14.94
N LEU A 361 -22.31 -11.35 15.14
CA LEU A 361 -22.90 -11.65 16.46
C LEU A 361 -21.90 -12.35 17.38
N ALA A 362 -21.23 -13.40 16.90
CA ALA A 362 -20.30 -14.19 17.71
C ALA A 362 -19.04 -13.40 18.13
N LEU A 363 -18.65 -12.41 17.35
CA LEU A 363 -17.48 -11.59 17.65
C LEU A 363 -17.78 -10.45 18.63
N HIS A 364 -19.01 -9.99 18.76
CA HIS A 364 -19.36 -8.86 19.63
C HIS A 364 -18.74 -8.96 21.03
N PRO A 365 -18.91 -10.03 21.82
CA PRO A 365 -18.38 -10.11 23.18
C PRO A 365 -16.85 -10.20 23.25
N ARG A 366 -16.18 -10.56 22.17
CA ARG A 366 -14.72 -10.76 22.10
C ARG A 366 -13.99 -9.86 21.10
N GLN A 367 -14.68 -8.94 20.44
CA GLN A 367 -14.13 -8.11 19.38
C GLN A 367 -12.89 -7.30 19.82
N ARG A 368 -12.89 -6.76 21.04
CA ARG A 368 -11.73 -6.01 21.57
C ARG A 368 -10.51 -6.91 21.75
N ALA A 369 -10.68 -8.09 22.33
CA ALA A 369 -9.59 -9.03 22.51
C ALA A 369 -9.02 -9.53 21.18
N MET A 370 -9.90 -9.84 20.22
CA MET A 370 -9.51 -10.27 18.88
C MET A 370 -8.80 -9.15 18.10
N GLY A 371 -9.29 -7.92 18.18
CA GLY A 371 -8.66 -6.77 17.55
C GLY A 371 -7.28 -6.45 18.15
N GLN A 372 -7.12 -6.58 19.46
CA GLN A 372 -5.82 -6.45 20.12
C GLN A 372 -4.83 -7.54 19.67
N ALA A 373 -5.30 -8.79 19.55
CA ALA A 373 -4.50 -9.89 19.04
C ALA A 373 -4.08 -9.66 17.58
N ALA A 374 -5.01 -9.21 16.71
CA ALA A 374 -4.71 -8.87 15.33
C ALA A 374 -3.65 -7.74 15.24
N ARG A 375 -3.82 -6.68 16.03
CA ARG A 375 -2.86 -5.57 16.13
C ARG A 375 -1.48 -6.04 16.57
N ALA A 376 -1.39 -6.86 17.61
CA ALA A 376 -0.12 -7.38 18.12
C ALA A 376 0.59 -8.28 17.09
N LEU A 377 -0.17 -9.14 16.39
CA LEU A 377 0.38 -10.04 15.37
C LEU A 377 0.89 -9.32 14.13
N LEU A 378 0.20 -8.27 13.68
CA LEU A 378 0.57 -7.55 12.46
C LEU A 378 1.49 -6.35 12.71
N ARG A 379 1.73 -5.99 13.99
CA ARG A 379 2.68 -4.94 14.33
C ARG A 379 4.08 -5.28 13.80
N PRO A 380 4.82 -4.32 13.21
CA PRO A 380 6.16 -4.58 12.72
C PRO A 380 7.11 -4.88 13.88
N ARG A 381 8.09 -5.76 13.66
CA ARG A 381 9.16 -6.04 14.63
C ARG A 381 10.13 -4.86 14.78
N MET A 382 10.14 -3.96 13.81
CA MET A 382 11.00 -2.78 13.75
C MET A 382 10.16 -1.58 13.30
N ASP A 383 10.29 -0.47 13.97
CA ASP A 383 9.61 0.77 13.64
C ASP A 383 10.30 1.54 12.51
N ALA A 384 9.67 2.61 12.05
CA ALA A 384 10.20 3.44 10.97
C ALA A 384 11.53 4.11 11.36
N GLN A 385 11.74 4.45 12.64
CA GLN A 385 12.96 5.11 13.12
C GLN A 385 14.15 4.17 13.07
N ALA A 386 14.00 2.93 13.48
CA ALA A 386 15.04 1.90 13.40
C ALA A 386 15.40 1.56 11.93
N LEU A 387 14.43 1.55 11.03
CA LEU A 387 14.69 1.41 9.59
C LEU A 387 15.46 2.61 9.04
N VAL A 388 15.09 3.83 9.43
CA VAL A 388 15.80 5.05 9.03
C VAL A 388 17.22 5.07 9.56
N ALA A 389 17.47 4.60 10.79
CA ALA A 389 18.84 4.47 11.31
C ALA A 389 19.68 3.53 10.42
N GLY A 390 19.11 2.40 10.00
CA GLY A 390 19.77 1.47 9.05
C GLY A 390 20.03 2.10 7.68
N ILE A 391 19.09 2.86 7.14
CA ILE A 391 19.25 3.63 5.88
C ILE A 391 20.37 4.66 6.04
N SER A 392 20.33 5.49 7.10
CA SER A 392 21.31 6.55 7.36
C SER A 392 22.73 5.99 7.47
N ALA A 393 22.92 4.92 8.24
CA ALA A 393 24.21 4.27 8.36
C ALA A 393 24.80 3.83 6.99
N ARG A 394 23.94 3.36 6.05
CA ARG A 394 24.37 2.99 4.72
C ARG A 394 24.63 4.19 3.80
N LEU A 395 23.92 5.28 3.99
CA LEU A 395 24.17 6.53 3.27
C LEU A 395 25.52 7.15 3.69
N ASP A 396 25.83 7.14 4.99
CA ASP A 396 27.03 7.78 5.53
C ASP A 396 28.32 7.01 5.20
N THR A 397 28.28 5.67 5.11
CA THR A 397 29.46 4.86 4.80
C THR A 397 29.96 5.03 3.36
N LEU A 398 29.18 5.60 2.46
CA LEU A 398 29.45 5.64 1.02
C LEU A 398 29.47 7.06 0.44
N THR A 399 29.26 8.07 1.27
CA THR A 399 29.41 9.47 0.89
C THR A 399 30.75 9.95 1.45
N PRO A 400 31.81 10.15 0.62
CA PRO A 400 32.97 10.88 1.11
C PRO A 400 32.54 12.28 1.51
N ALA A 401 33.04 12.73 2.65
CA ALA A 401 32.81 14.08 3.20
C ALA A 401 33.17 15.20 2.19
#